data_37277fd7a591abe6aad0a4898fb7443b
#
_entry.id   37277fd7a591abe6aad0a4898fb7443b
#
_cell.length_a   1.000
_cell.length_b   1.000
_cell.length_c   1.000
_cell.angle_alpha   90.00
_cell.angle_beta   90.00
_cell.angle_gamma   90.00
#
_symmetry.space_group_name_H-M   'P 1'
#
loop_
_entity.id
_entity.type
_entity.pdbx_description
1 polymer ?
#
loop_
_entity_poly.entity_id
_entity_poly.type
_entity_poly.pdbx_seq_one_letter_code
_entity_poly.pdbx_strand_id
1 'polypeptide(L)'
;MEAKKYADITISIDCDGQDDITAMEVMINEYHNGCEIVYGVRSKRDTDTFFKRVTAEGFYKLLNTMGAEVVYNHADYRLVSRKVLEAFSEFKEVNLFLRGMFPLVGFKSTSVYYERQERMAGKSHYPLRKMLALAFDGITSLSVKPIQMITNFGILVSIIGFIGVIWAVISWALGNTVSGWASMICVICFIGGVQLLCTGVIGQYIGKVYMETKHRPRYIISDRTYEKQNMDDK
;
A
#
# COMPACT_ATOMS: atom_id res chain seq x y z
N MET A 1 -7.49 2.28 -18.00
CA MET A 1 -8.22 3.54 -18.32
C MET A 1 -8.73 3.59 -19.74
N GLU A 2 -7.99 3.11 -20.74
CA GLU A 2 -8.47 3.06 -22.14
C GLU A 2 -9.73 2.17 -22.31
N ALA A 3 -9.83 1.05 -21.59
CA ALA A 3 -10.95 0.11 -21.67
C ALA A 3 -12.33 0.74 -21.44
N LYS A 4 -12.43 1.80 -20.63
CA LYS A 4 -13.69 2.52 -20.37
C LYS A 4 -14.36 3.07 -21.64
N LYS A 5 -13.61 3.23 -22.73
CA LYS A 5 -14.13 3.73 -24.01
C LYS A 5 -14.87 2.67 -24.82
N TYR A 6 -14.57 1.39 -24.55
CA TYR A 6 -14.99 0.29 -25.44
C TYR A 6 -15.73 -0.83 -24.72
N ALA A 7 -15.68 -0.89 -23.40
CA ALA A 7 -16.24 -1.98 -22.60
C ALA A 7 -17.11 -1.46 -21.46
N ASP A 8 -18.21 -2.16 -21.17
CA ASP A 8 -19.10 -1.85 -20.03
C ASP A 8 -18.50 -2.37 -18.73
N ILE A 9 -17.77 -3.48 -18.80
CA ILE A 9 -17.04 -4.09 -17.69
C ILE A 9 -15.63 -4.45 -18.13
N THR A 10 -14.72 -4.49 -17.16
CA THR A 10 -13.35 -4.98 -17.37
C THR A 10 -12.99 -5.96 -16.28
N ILE A 11 -12.31 -7.03 -16.63
CA ILE A 11 -11.77 -8.00 -15.67
C ILE A 11 -10.24 -7.96 -15.78
N SER A 12 -9.56 -7.69 -14.66
CA SER A 12 -8.10 -7.82 -14.56
C SER A 12 -7.75 -9.15 -13.92
N ILE A 13 -6.78 -9.87 -14.47
CA ILE A 13 -6.30 -11.15 -13.98
C ILE A 13 -4.79 -11.24 -14.17
N ASP A 14 -4.08 -11.93 -13.28
CA ASP A 14 -2.67 -12.22 -13.44
C ASP A 14 -2.46 -13.30 -14.52
N CYS A 15 -1.44 -13.11 -15.36
CA CYS A 15 -1.17 -14.01 -16.48
C CYS A 15 -0.34 -15.26 -16.11
N ASP A 16 -0.18 -15.57 -14.81
CA ASP A 16 0.60 -16.71 -14.32
C ASP A 16 -0.20 -18.03 -14.23
N GLY A 17 -1.47 -18.00 -14.62
CA GLY A 17 -2.37 -19.15 -14.65
C GLY A 17 -2.79 -19.69 -13.29
N GLN A 18 -2.60 -18.93 -12.23
CA GLN A 18 -2.94 -19.37 -10.86
C GLN A 18 -4.38 -19.02 -10.46
N ASP A 19 -4.97 -18.02 -11.08
CA ASP A 19 -6.32 -17.58 -10.74
C ASP A 19 -7.34 -18.32 -11.61
N ASP A 20 -8.44 -18.76 -11.00
CA ASP A 20 -9.47 -19.57 -11.66
C ASP A 20 -10.31 -18.72 -12.61
N ILE A 21 -10.21 -19.03 -13.90
CA ILE A 21 -10.95 -18.33 -14.96
C ILE A 21 -12.47 -18.51 -14.82
N THR A 22 -12.92 -19.63 -14.26
CA THR A 22 -14.37 -19.91 -14.11
C THR A 22 -15.03 -18.94 -13.14
N ALA A 23 -14.27 -18.35 -12.22
CA ALA A 23 -14.78 -17.31 -11.32
C ALA A 23 -15.25 -16.04 -12.05
N MET A 24 -14.83 -15.82 -13.32
CA MET A 24 -15.30 -14.67 -14.13
C MET A 24 -16.80 -14.71 -14.36
N GLU A 25 -17.38 -15.89 -14.57
CA GLU A 25 -18.82 -16.05 -14.76
C GLU A 25 -19.59 -15.61 -13.52
N VAL A 26 -19.10 -16.03 -12.34
CA VAL A 26 -19.69 -15.62 -11.07
C VAL A 26 -19.54 -14.11 -10.84
N MET A 27 -18.40 -13.53 -11.21
CA MET A 27 -18.18 -12.08 -11.12
C MET A 27 -19.15 -11.30 -12.03
N ILE A 28 -19.41 -11.79 -13.23
CA ILE A 28 -20.36 -11.17 -14.17
C ILE A 28 -21.79 -11.24 -13.60
N ASN A 29 -22.17 -12.36 -12.99
CA ASN A 29 -23.47 -12.50 -12.34
C ASN A 29 -23.62 -11.50 -11.17
N GLU A 30 -22.58 -11.30 -10.36
CA GLU A 30 -22.60 -10.30 -9.30
C GLU A 30 -22.69 -8.86 -9.84
N TYR A 31 -22.11 -8.57 -10.98
CA TYR A 31 -22.30 -7.31 -11.67
C TYR A 31 -23.76 -7.11 -12.10
N HIS A 32 -24.41 -8.13 -12.65
CA HIS A 32 -25.84 -8.09 -12.99
C HIS A 32 -26.73 -7.95 -11.74
N ASN A 33 -26.29 -8.41 -10.56
CA ASN A 33 -26.91 -8.19 -9.26
C ASN A 33 -26.68 -6.76 -8.71
N GLY A 34 -26.07 -5.89 -9.51
CA GLY A 34 -25.86 -4.47 -9.20
C GLY A 34 -24.59 -4.16 -8.40
N CYS A 35 -23.59 -5.05 -8.39
CA CYS A 35 -22.28 -4.76 -7.84
C CYS A 35 -21.39 -4.14 -8.91
N GLU A 36 -20.84 -2.98 -8.65
CA GLU A 36 -19.99 -2.24 -9.60
C GLU A 36 -18.52 -2.67 -9.55
N ILE A 37 -18.10 -3.26 -8.43
CA ILE A 37 -16.77 -3.83 -8.21
C ILE A 37 -16.93 -5.24 -7.65
N VAL A 38 -16.25 -6.23 -8.25
CA VAL A 38 -16.21 -7.59 -7.73
C VAL A 38 -14.78 -8.02 -7.54
N TYR A 39 -14.40 -8.30 -6.29
CA TYR A 39 -13.05 -8.74 -5.94
C TYR A 39 -12.94 -10.26 -5.98
N GLY A 40 -11.93 -10.78 -6.68
CA GLY A 40 -11.53 -12.17 -6.55
C GLY A 40 -10.72 -12.37 -5.28
N VAL A 41 -11.23 -13.21 -4.38
CA VAL A 41 -10.59 -13.52 -3.09
C VAL A 41 -10.19 -15.00 -3.08
N ARG A 42 -8.95 -15.28 -2.73
CA ARG A 42 -8.43 -16.65 -2.65
C ARG A 42 -8.98 -17.34 -1.40
N SER A 43 -9.75 -18.42 -1.58
CA SER A 43 -10.50 -19.11 -0.50
C SER A 43 -9.60 -19.91 0.45
N LYS A 44 -8.48 -20.48 -0.03
CA LYS A 44 -7.60 -21.34 0.79
C LYS A 44 -6.12 -20.97 0.64
N ARG A 45 -5.40 -21.01 1.78
CA ARG A 45 -3.95 -20.96 1.90
C ARG A 45 -3.38 -22.23 2.50
N ASP A 46 -3.94 -23.40 2.13
CA ASP A 46 -3.56 -24.68 2.75
C ASP A 46 -2.10 -25.08 2.45
N THR A 47 -1.47 -24.47 1.45
CA THR A 47 -0.06 -24.69 1.08
C THR A 47 0.92 -23.74 1.78
N ASP A 48 0.46 -22.74 2.52
CA ASP A 48 1.35 -21.79 3.17
C ASP A 48 1.83 -22.31 4.55
N THR A 49 3.15 -22.29 4.75
CA THR A 49 3.77 -22.59 6.05
C THR A 49 3.20 -21.69 7.14
N PHE A 50 3.02 -22.19 8.36
CA PHE A 50 2.51 -21.44 9.52
C PHE A 50 3.16 -20.06 9.68
N PHE A 51 4.49 -19.99 9.50
CA PHE A 51 5.25 -18.74 9.56
C PHE A 51 4.80 -17.72 8.49
N LYS A 52 4.54 -18.16 7.24
CA LYS A 52 4.06 -17.27 6.17
C LYS A 52 2.66 -16.74 6.46
N ARG A 53 1.79 -17.58 7.03
CA ARG A 53 0.42 -17.18 7.39
C ARG A 53 0.42 -16.13 8.49
N VAL A 54 1.14 -16.36 9.59
CA VAL A 54 1.26 -15.41 10.71
C VAL A 54 1.89 -14.08 10.24
N THR A 55 2.92 -14.15 9.40
CA THR A 55 3.56 -12.94 8.85
C THR A 55 2.61 -12.17 7.95
N ALA A 56 1.80 -12.84 7.13
CA ALA A 56 0.82 -12.19 6.27
C ALA A 56 -0.34 -11.57 7.06
N GLU A 57 -0.86 -12.28 8.07
CA GLU A 57 -1.91 -11.75 8.96
C GLU A 57 -1.41 -10.53 9.73
N GLY A 58 -0.20 -10.60 10.29
CA GLY A 58 0.46 -9.48 10.95
C GLY A 58 0.64 -8.28 10.03
N PHE A 59 0.99 -8.54 8.78
CA PHE A 59 1.13 -7.54 7.74
C PHE A 59 -0.19 -6.82 7.42
N TYR A 60 -1.27 -7.55 7.18
CA TYR A 60 -2.58 -6.94 6.92
C TYR A 60 -3.12 -6.19 8.14
N LYS A 61 -2.89 -6.72 9.35
CA LYS A 61 -3.26 -6.04 10.59
C LYS A 61 -2.49 -4.73 10.77
N LEU A 62 -1.19 -4.74 10.44
CA LEU A 62 -0.37 -3.53 10.44
C LEU A 62 -0.89 -2.49 9.43
N LEU A 63 -1.17 -2.90 8.18
CA LEU A 63 -1.74 -2.03 7.15
C LEU A 63 -3.04 -1.36 7.63
N ASN A 64 -3.97 -2.13 8.15
CA ASN A 64 -5.25 -1.61 8.65
C ASN A 64 -5.05 -0.67 9.85
N THR A 65 -4.19 -1.03 10.81
CA THR A 65 -3.87 -0.15 11.96
C THR A 65 -3.22 1.14 11.50
N MET A 66 -2.40 1.08 10.45
CA MET A 66 -1.76 2.24 9.83
C MET A 66 -2.70 3.02 8.90
N GLY A 67 -3.96 2.63 8.78
CA GLY A 67 -5.01 3.37 8.04
C GLY A 67 -5.08 3.10 6.55
N ALA A 68 -4.43 2.04 6.07
CA ALA A 68 -4.60 1.54 4.72
C ALA A 68 -5.72 0.48 4.75
N GLU A 69 -6.94 0.86 4.37
CA GLU A 69 -8.06 -0.09 4.24
C GLU A 69 -7.84 -0.96 3.00
N VAL A 70 -7.39 -2.17 3.22
CA VAL A 70 -7.14 -3.15 2.15
C VAL A 70 -8.02 -4.36 2.38
N VAL A 71 -8.75 -4.79 1.35
CA VAL A 71 -9.54 -6.03 1.39
C VAL A 71 -8.60 -7.21 1.62
N TYR A 72 -8.85 -7.97 2.68
CA TYR A 72 -7.99 -9.10 3.07
C TYR A 72 -7.90 -10.14 1.95
N ASN A 73 -6.69 -10.57 1.63
CA ASN A 73 -6.39 -11.68 0.71
C ASN A 73 -6.94 -11.53 -0.73
N HIS A 74 -7.33 -10.30 -1.17
CA HIS A 74 -7.75 -10.14 -2.54
C HIS A 74 -6.53 -10.11 -3.49
N ALA A 75 -6.70 -10.78 -4.62
CA ALA A 75 -5.74 -10.75 -5.71
C ALA A 75 -5.94 -9.47 -6.58
N ASP A 76 -5.07 -9.25 -7.57
CA ASP A 76 -5.31 -8.25 -8.61
C ASP A 76 -6.39 -8.71 -9.62
N TYR A 77 -7.05 -9.84 -9.31
CA TYR A 77 -8.20 -10.40 -9.99
C TYR A 77 -9.46 -9.67 -9.55
N ARG A 78 -10.01 -8.85 -10.44
CA ARG A 78 -11.22 -8.05 -10.14
C ARG A 78 -11.99 -7.69 -11.40
N LEU A 79 -13.32 -7.67 -11.28
CA LEU A 79 -14.22 -7.07 -12.24
C LEU A 79 -14.53 -5.63 -11.81
N VAL A 80 -14.51 -4.71 -12.77
CA VAL A 80 -14.80 -3.30 -12.56
C VAL A 80 -15.68 -2.78 -13.69
N SER A 81 -16.77 -2.09 -13.36
CA SER A 81 -17.67 -1.48 -14.34
C SER A 81 -17.08 -0.22 -14.98
N ARG A 82 -17.60 0.17 -16.14
CA ARG A 82 -17.25 1.43 -16.81
C ARG A 82 -17.41 2.63 -15.90
N LYS A 83 -18.51 2.69 -15.16
CA LYS A 83 -18.83 3.76 -14.22
C LYS A 83 -17.74 3.94 -13.15
N VAL A 84 -17.24 2.84 -12.59
CA VAL A 84 -16.14 2.87 -11.65
C VAL A 84 -14.84 3.30 -12.33
N LEU A 85 -14.56 2.84 -13.56
CA LEU A 85 -13.37 3.25 -14.32
C LEU A 85 -13.41 4.75 -14.66
N GLU A 86 -14.59 5.29 -14.93
CA GLU A 86 -14.76 6.73 -15.16
C GLU A 86 -14.44 7.51 -13.89
N ALA A 87 -15.06 7.18 -12.77
CA ALA A 87 -14.77 7.79 -11.48
C ALA A 87 -13.30 7.65 -11.10
N PHE A 88 -12.74 6.44 -11.27
CA PHE A 88 -11.32 6.19 -10.99
C PHE A 88 -10.37 6.96 -11.92
N SER A 89 -10.81 7.38 -13.10
CA SER A 89 -9.99 8.20 -14.00
C SER A 89 -9.74 9.62 -13.50
N GLU A 90 -10.55 10.10 -12.56
CA GLU A 90 -10.37 11.39 -11.90
C GLU A 90 -9.20 11.37 -10.88
N PHE A 91 -8.82 10.18 -10.41
CA PHE A 91 -7.64 10.02 -9.55
C PHE A 91 -6.38 10.22 -10.38
N LYS A 92 -5.70 11.35 -10.17
CA LYS A 92 -4.51 11.75 -10.95
C LYS A 92 -3.20 11.28 -10.31
N GLU A 93 -3.27 10.61 -9.18
CA GLU A 93 -2.10 10.14 -8.43
C GLU A 93 -1.15 9.30 -9.28
N VAL A 94 0.15 9.59 -9.19
CA VAL A 94 1.20 8.85 -9.91
C VAL A 94 1.44 7.50 -9.26
N ASN A 95 1.41 7.46 -7.92
CA ASN A 95 1.65 6.24 -7.15
C ASN A 95 0.34 5.49 -6.88
N LEU A 96 -0.07 4.66 -7.83
CA LEU A 96 -1.31 3.89 -7.76
C LEU A 96 -1.13 2.60 -6.96
N PHE A 97 -1.47 2.62 -5.69
CA PHE A 97 -1.68 1.39 -4.92
C PHE A 97 -3.13 0.90 -5.12
N LEU A 98 -3.38 0.26 -6.27
CA LEU A 98 -4.72 -0.11 -6.74
C LEU A 98 -5.55 -0.88 -5.70
N ARG A 99 -4.91 -1.76 -4.91
CA ARG A 99 -5.59 -2.57 -3.89
C ARG A 99 -6.27 -1.73 -2.80
N GLY A 100 -5.69 -0.60 -2.46
CA GLY A 100 -6.26 0.33 -1.48
C GLY A 100 -7.12 1.42 -2.10
N MET A 101 -6.95 1.72 -3.40
CA MET A 101 -7.64 2.83 -4.04
C MET A 101 -9.04 2.46 -4.55
N PHE A 102 -9.28 1.22 -5.00
CA PHE A 102 -10.62 0.81 -5.44
C PHE A 102 -11.68 0.92 -4.34
N PRO A 103 -11.42 0.54 -3.08
CA PRO A 103 -12.37 0.76 -1.99
C PRO A 103 -12.71 2.25 -1.78
N LEU A 104 -11.77 3.18 -2.03
CA LEU A 104 -12.00 4.62 -1.85
C LEU A 104 -13.03 5.21 -2.81
N VAL A 105 -13.28 4.56 -3.95
CA VAL A 105 -14.28 5.03 -4.92
C VAL A 105 -15.71 4.90 -4.38
N GLY A 106 -15.93 4.03 -3.38
CA GLY A 106 -17.18 3.96 -2.61
C GLY A 106 -18.38 3.33 -3.33
N PHE A 107 -18.17 2.66 -4.47
CA PHE A 107 -19.24 1.94 -5.17
C PHE A 107 -19.57 0.60 -4.50
N LYS A 108 -20.80 0.11 -4.72
CA LYS A 108 -21.24 -1.19 -4.22
C LYS A 108 -20.29 -2.29 -4.70
N SER A 109 -19.71 -3.00 -3.77
CA SER A 109 -18.72 -4.05 -4.05
C SER A 109 -19.07 -5.35 -3.36
N THR A 110 -18.59 -6.47 -3.92
CA THR A 110 -18.68 -7.80 -3.33
C THR A 110 -17.41 -8.60 -3.60
N SER A 111 -17.29 -9.77 -2.98
CA SER A 111 -16.17 -10.68 -3.14
C SER A 111 -16.62 -12.05 -3.64
N VAL A 112 -15.95 -12.56 -4.65
CA VAL A 112 -16.10 -13.91 -5.16
C VAL A 112 -14.90 -14.72 -4.75
N TYR A 113 -15.16 -15.86 -4.08
CA TYR A 113 -14.10 -16.73 -3.58
C TYR A 113 -13.79 -17.82 -4.60
N TYR A 114 -12.49 -18.04 -4.86
CA TYR A 114 -12.01 -19.06 -5.77
C TYR A 114 -10.79 -19.80 -5.19
N GLU A 115 -10.55 -21.01 -5.65
CA GLU A 115 -9.38 -21.80 -5.27
C GLU A 115 -8.19 -21.44 -6.17
N ARG A 116 -7.03 -21.18 -5.56
CA ARG A 116 -5.82 -20.89 -6.28
C ARG A 116 -5.21 -22.17 -6.82
N GLN A 117 -4.92 -22.23 -8.12
CA GLN A 117 -4.23 -23.33 -8.76
C GLN A 117 -2.71 -23.24 -8.55
N GLU A 118 -2.02 -24.36 -8.70
CA GLU A 118 -0.56 -24.38 -8.73
C GLU A 118 -0.03 -23.61 -9.94
N ARG A 119 1.09 -22.95 -9.75
CA ARG A 119 1.71 -22.16 -10.80
C ARG A 119 2.15 -23.05 -11.97
N MET A 120 1.71 -22.75 -13.19
CA MET A 120 2.05 -23.55 -14.38
C MET A 120 3.54 -23.49 -14.73
N ALA A 121 4.26 -22.39 -14.41
CA ALA A 121 5.68 -22.25 -14.66
C ALA A 121 6.34 -21.22 -13.70
N GLY A 122 7.64 -21.44 -13.40
CA GLY A 122 8.46 -20.52 -12.63
C GLY A 122 8.41 -20.70 -11.12
N LYS A 123 9.45 -20.22 -10.43
CA LYS A 123 9.53 -20.19 -8.95
C LYS A 123 9.25 -18.77 -8.45
N SER A 124 8.46 -18.67 -7.39
CA SER A 124 8.24 -17.38 -6.73
C SER A 124 9.49 -16.95 -5.98
N HIS A 125 10.20 -15.95 -6.51
CA HIS A 125 11.30 -15.29 -5.81
C HIS A 125 10.82 -13.92 -5.30
N TYR A 126 10.02 -13.92 -4.23
CA TYR A 126 9.62 -12.67 -3.59
C TYR A 126 10.32 -12.56 -2.23
N PRO A 127 11.53 -11.98 -2.17
CA PRO A 127 12.28 -11.86 -0.93
C PRO A 127 11.55 -10.94 0.05
N LEU A 128 11.68 -11.23 1.35
CA LEU A 128 11.07 -10.46 2.45
C LEU A 128 11.32 -8.95 2.31
N ARG A 129 12.50 -8.55 1.85
CA ARG A 129 12.85 -7.14 1.60
C ARG A 129 11.90 -6.45 0.62
N LYS A 130 11.51 -7.14 -0.46
CA LYS A 130 10.54 -6.61 -1.44
C LYS A 130 9.13 -6.51 -0.86
N MET A 131 8.74 -7.49 -0.04
CA MET A 131 7.46 -7.46 0.66
C MET A 131 7.37 -6.27 1.63
N LEU A 132 8.43 -6.05 2.43
CA LEU A 132 8.49 -4.91 3.35
C LEU A 132 8.50 -3.58 2.61
N ALA A 133 9.22 -3.46 1.51
CA ALA A 133 9.23 -2.27 0.68
C ALA A 133 7.84 -1.96 0.10
N LEU A 134 7.14 -2.98 -0.43
CA LEU A 134 5.78 -2.84 -0.94
C LEU A 134 4.79 -2.44 0.17
N ALA A 135 4.97 -3.00 1.37
CA ALA A 135 4.19 -2.64 2.54
C ALA A 135 4.35 -1.18 2.90
N PHE A 136 5.60 -0.76 3.04
CA PHE A 136 5.92 0.61 3.39
C PHE A 136 5.43 1.61 2.34
N ASP A 137 5.55 1.24 1.07
CA ASP A 137 5.02 2.02 -0.05
C ASP A 137 3.49 2.13 0.01
N GLY A 138 2.78 1.04 0.27
CA GLY A 138 1.33 1.04 0.44
C GLY A 138 0.88 1.91 1.61
N ILE A 139 1.50 1.76 2.78
CA ILE A 139 1.19 2.56 3.98
C ILE A 139 1.39 4.04 3.71
N THR A 140 2.56 4.41 3.19
CA THR A 140 2.91 5.82 2.95
C THR A 140 2.15 6.45 1.78
N SER A 141 1.53 5.65 0.91
CA SER A 141 0.67 6.15 -0.18
C SER A 141 -0.76 6.42 0.28
N LEU A 142 -1.28 5.62 1.22
CA LEU A 142 -2.69 5.69 1.64
C LEU A 142 -2.89 6.36 2.99
N SER A 143 -1.84 6.56 3.78
CA SER A 143 -1.99 7.01 5.16
C SER A 143 -0.90 7.98 5.58
N VAL A 144 -1.30 8.98 6.36
CA VAL A 144 -0.40 9.91 7.06
C VAL A 144 -0.11 9.47 8.51
N LYS A 145 -0.66 8.33 8.96
CA LYS A 145 -0.45 7.83 10.33
C LYS A 145 1.01 7.64 10.71
N PRO A 146 1.93 7.18 9.83
CA PRO A 146 3.35 7.11 10.17
C PRO A 146 3.93 8.46 10.61
N ILE A 147 3.54 9.55 9.95
CA ILE A 147 3.98 10.90 10.36
C ILE A 147 3.41 11.27 11.72
N GLN A 148 2.11 10.98 11.96
CA GLN A 148 1.47 11.24 13.26
C GLN A 148 2.14 10.44 14.39
N MET A 149 2.50 9.17 14.15
CA MET A 149 3.23 8.35 15.12
C MET A 149 4.60 8.95 15.46
N ILE A 150 5.34 9.42 14.45
CA ILE A 150 6.63 10.10 14.64
C ILE A 150 6.42 11.36 15.49
N THR A 151 5.40 12.17 15.18
CA THR A 151 5.08 13.38 15.93
C THR A 151 4.77 13.06 17.40
N ASN A 152 3.90 12.07 17.64
CA ASN A 152 3.53 11.66 18.99
C ASN A 152 4.74 11.12 19.78
N PHE A 153 5.60 10.33 19.11
CA PHE A 153 6.84 9.85 19.70
C PHE A 153 7.80 11.01 20.03
N GLY A 154 7.93 11.97 19.12
CA GLY A 154 8.72 13.18 19.34
C GLY A 154 8.24 13.99 20.53
N ILE A 155 6.93 14.16 20.71
CA ILE A 155 6.32 14.83 21.87
C ILE A 155 6.68 14.07 23.15
N LEU A 156 6.54 12.73 23.16
CA LEU A 156 6.88 11.91 24.32
C LEU A 156 8.35 12.07 24.72
N VAL A 157 9.26 11.97 23.75
CA VAL A 157 10.71 12.14 23.97
C VAL A 157 11.03 13.55 24.47
N SER A 158 10.37 14.58 23.94
CA SER A 158 10.53 15.96 24.38
C SER A 158 10.09 16.17 25.83
N ILE A 159 8.98 15.57 26.26
CA ILE A 159 8.51 15.64 27.65
C ILE A 159 9.53 14.95 28.58
N ILE A 160 10.01 13.76 28.22
CA ILE A 160 11.03 13.04 29.00
C ILE A 160 12.31 13.87 29.10
N GLY A 161 12.76 14.44 27.99
CA GLY A 161 13.94 15.30 27.95
C GLY A 161 13.77 16.55 28.84
N PHE A 162 12.61 17.18 28.78
CA PHE A 162 12.31 18.35 29.63
C PHE A 162 12.35 18.03 31.13
N ILE A 163 11.78 16.87 31.52
CA ILE A 163 11.87 16.39 32.92
C ILE A 163 13.33 16.14 33.31
N GLY A 164 14.12 15.55 32.39
CA GLY A 164 15.55 15.30 32.59
C GLY A 164 16.34 16.60 32.79
N VAL A 165 16.05 17.66 32.04
CA VAL A 165 16.66 18.98 32.20
C VAL A 165 16.33 19.57 33.57
N ILE A 166 15.07 19.54 34.01
CA ILE A 166 14.65 20.02 35.32
C ILE A 166 15.41 19.26 36.41
N TRP A 167 15.48 17.94 36.33
CA TRP A 167 16.20 17.11 37.28
C TRP A 167 17.70 17.45 37.33
N ALA A 168 18.34 17.64 36.16
CA ALA A 168 19.74 18.03 36.08
C ALA A 168 20.02 19.38 36.73
N VAL A 169 19.16 20.40 36.53
CA VAL A 169 19.27 21.70 37.12
C VAL A 169 19.13 21.63 38.66
N ILE A 170 18.17 20.88 39.19
CA ILE A 170 17.97 20.66 40.60
C ILE A 170 19.20 19.96 41.22
N SER A 171 19.70 18.89 40.58
CA SER A 171 20.89 18.16 41.05
C SER A 171 22.13 19.05 41.12
N TRP A 172 22.30 19.91 40.08
CA TRP A 172 23.39 20.89 40.09
C TRP A 172 23.26 21.90 41.21
N ALA A 173 22.08 22.44 41.46
CA ALA A 173 21.83 23.41 42.55
C ALA A 173 22.06 22.82 43.96
N LEU A 174 21.87 21.49 44.10
CA LEU A 174 22.13 20.74 45.34
C LEU A 174 23.60 20.30 45.49
N GLY A 175 24.49 20.68 44.57
CA GLY A 175 25.91 20.37 44.62
C GLY A 175 26.30 18.95 44.22
N ASN A 176 25.34 18.17 43.69
CA ASN A 176 25.58 16.81 43.20
C ASN A 176 26.03 16.86 41.74
N THR A 177 27.34 16.93 41.50
CA THR A 177 27.89 16.87 40.15
C THR A 177 27.97 15.42 39.64
N VAL A 178 27.37 15.15 38.51
CA VAL A 178 27.39 13.81 37.88
C VAL A 178 28.57 13.71 36.91
N SER A 179 29.52 12.82 37.18
CA SER A 179 30.54 12.42 36.19
C SER A 179 29.87 11.55 35.17
N GLY A 180 29.61 12.07 33.95
CA GLY A 180 28.78 11.34 32.96
C GLY A 180 29.05 11.68 31.52
N TRP A 181 30.31 11.98 31.12
CA TRP A 181 30.64 12.33 29.75
C TRP A 181 30.25 11.21 28.74
N ALA A 182 30.53 9.95 29.06
CA ALA A 182 30.18 8.82 28.23
C ALA A 182 28.66 8.62 28.07
N SER A 183 27.88 8.79 29.15
CA SER A 183 26.42 8.67 29.08
C SER A 183 25.80 9.80 28.27
N MET A 184 26.36 11.01 28.34
CA MET A 184 25.89 12.14 27.51
C MET A 184 26.10 11.87 26.02
N ILE A 185 27.26 11.34 25.61
CA ILE A 185 27.51 10.98 24.21
C ILE A 185 26.52 9.90 23.73
N CYS A 186 26.27 8.86 24.54
CA CYS A 186 25.32 7.81 24.18
C CYS A 186 23.90 8.38 23.96
N VAL A 187 23.45 9.28 24.81
CA VAL A 187 22.13 9.94 24.67
C VAL A 187 22.09 10.80 23.41
N ILE A 188 23.12 11.59 23.15
CA ILE A 188 23.20 12.43 21.92
C ILE A 188 23.18 11.56 20.68
N CYS A 189 23.97 10.49 20.62
CA CYS A 189 24.01 9.57 19.48
C CYS A 189 22.66 8.88 19.27
N PHE A 190 22.00 8.45 20.36
CA PHE A 190 20.68 7.84 20.28
C PHE A 190 19.63 8.81 19.73
N ILE A 191 19.55 10.02 20.30
CA ILE A 191 18.60 11.05 19.83
C ILE A 191 18.89 11.41 18.38
N GLY A 192 20.16 11.60 18.01
CA GLY A 192 20.57 11.89 16.64
C GLY A 192 20.16 10.77 15.66
N GLY A 193 20.32 9.51 16.04
CA GLY A 193 19.88 8.37 15.26
C GLY A 193 18.36 8.34 15.04
N VAL A 194 17.58 8.55 16.11
CA VAL A 194 16.11 8.65 16.03
C VAL A 194 15.70 9.83 15.15
N GLN A 195 16.34 10.98 15.28
CA GLN A 195 16.05 12.17 14.48
C GLN A 195 16.32 11.94 12.99
N LEU A 196 17.41 11.27 12.62
CA LEU A 196 17.71 10.90 11.23
C LEU A 196 16.66 9.95 10.67
N LEU A 197 16.21 8.98 11.45
CA LEU A 197 15.15 8.03 11.05
C LEU A 197 13.84 8.77 10.80
N CYS A 198 13.42 9.66 11.70
CA CYS A 198 12.22 10.48 11.54
C CYS A 198 12.30 11.36 10.28
N THR A 199 13.45 12.02 10.07
CA THR A 199 13.71 12.83 8.88
C THR A 199 13.65 12.00 7.60
N GLY A 200 14.16 10.76 7.64
CA GLY A 200 14.09 9.81 6.53
C GLY A 200 12.64 9.46 6.13
N VAL A 201 11.76 9.23 7.12
CA VAL A 201 10.33 8.98 6.85
C VAL A 201 9.67 10.21 6.25
N ILE A 202 9.90 11.40 6.81
CA ILE A 202 9.39 12.66 6.25
C ILE A 202 9.88 12.85 4.81
N GLY A 203 11.16 12.58 4.55
CA GLY A 203 11.75 12.65 3.21
C GLY A 203 11.04 11.74 2.20
N GLN A 204 10.56 10.58 2.60
CA GLN A 204 9.77 9.70 1.73
C GLN A 204 8.43 10.30 1.33
N TYR A 205 7.71 10.95 2.25
CA TYR A 205 6.48 11.66 1.92
C TYR A 205 6.73 12.85 1.01
N ILE A 206 7.78 13.62 1.27
CA ILE A 206 8.22 14.72 0.38
C ILE A 206 8.55 14.17 -1.01
N GLY A 207 9.24 13.03 -1.10
CA GLY A 207 9.52 12.35 -2.36
C GLY A 207 8.26 11.99 -3.14
N LYS A 208 7.20 11.50 -2.47
CA LYS A 208 5.90 11.21 -3.09
C LYS A 208 5.22 12.49 -3.58
N VAL A 209 5.16 13.53 -2.75
CA VAL A 209 4.62 14.84 -3.17
C VAL A 209 5.37 15.38 -4.39
N TYR A 210 6.70 15.27 -4.42
CA TYR A 210 7.51 15.68 -5.56
C TYR A 210 7.16 14.92 -6.85
N MET A 211 6.88 13.62 -6.76
CA MET A 211 6.45 12.84 -7.93
C MET A 211 5.07 13.26 -8.42
N GLU A 212 4.14 13.55 -7.51
CA GLU A 212 2.78 14.03 -7.84
C GLU A 212 2.81 15.41 -8.51
N THR A 213 3.66 16.33 -8.04
CA THR A 213 3.75 17.69 -8.59
C THR A 213 4.28 17.73 -10.01
N LYS A 214 4.97 16.68 -10.48
CA LYS A 214 5.48 16.60 -11.86
C LYS A 214 4.39 16.35 -12.90
N HIS A 215 3.23 15.87 -12.52
CA HIS A 215 2.11 15.55 -13.42
C HIS A 215 2.51 14.76 -14.68
N ARG A 216 3.48 13.86 -14.55
CA ARG A 216 3.95 13.03 -15.67
C ARG A 216 2.85 12.05 -16.10
N PRO A 217 2.67 11.83 -17.41
CA PRO A 217 1.72 10.83 -17.88
C PRO A 217 2.13 9.45 -17.36
N ARG A 218 1.16 8.65 -16.90
CA ARG A 218 1.38 7.30 -16.37
C ARG A 218 1.88 6.32 -17.42
N TYR A 219 1.50 6.53 -18.67
CA TYR A 219 1.90 5.73 -19.82
C TYR A 219 1.79 6.57 -21.09
N ILE A 220 2.55 6.19 -22.08
CA ILE A 220 2.49 6.73 -23.45
C ILE A 220 2.14 5.56 -24.35
N ILE A 221 1.04 5.67 -25.10
CA ILE A 221 0.63 4.65 -26.06
C ILE A 221 1.48 4.84 -27.31
N SER A 222 2.33 3.85 -27.60
CA SER A 222 3.17 3.88 -28.81
C SER A 222 2.40 3.40 -30.05
N ASP A 223 1.47 2.46 -29.87
CA ASP A 223 0.75 1.83 -30.98
C ASP A 223 -0.58 1.24 -30.51
N ARG A 224 -1.58 1.19 -31.41
CA ARG A 224 -2.90 0.61 -31.17
C ARG A 224 -3.28 -0.30 -32.34
N THR A 225 -3.42 -1.58 -32.06
CA THR A 225 -3.70 -2.59 -33.10
C THR A 225 -5.01 -2.36 -33.85
N TYR A 226 -6.05 -1.85 -33.17
CA TYR A 226 -7.34 -1.56 -33.77
C TYR A 226 -7.38 -0.28 -34.63
N GLU A 227 -6.44 0.64 -34.51
CA GLU A 227 -6.31 1.81 -35.37
C GLU A 227 -5.66 1.45 -36.72
N LYS A 228 -4.76 0.44 -36.74
CA LYS A 228 -4.13 -0.06 -37.97
C LYS A 228 -5.12 -0.73 -38.89
N GLN A 229 -6.06 -1.52 -38.34
CA GLN A 229 -7.08 -2.19 -39.18
C GLN A 229 -7.95 -1.20 -39.94
N ASN A 230 -8.22 -0.02 -39.40
CA ASN A 230 -9.03 1.01 -40.09
C ASN A 230 -8.23 1.83 -41.14
N MET A 231 -6.90 1.71 -41.20
CA MET A 231 -6.07 2.35 -42.22
C MET A 231 -5.84 1.44 -43.45
N ASP A 232 -5.86 0.13 -43.23
CA ASP A 232 -5.69 -0.85 -44.30
C ASP A 232 -6.99 -1.09 -45.12
N ASP A 233 -8.14 -0.67 -44.55
CA ASP A 233 -9.48 -0.75 -45.20
C ASP A 233 -9.89 0.54 -45.96
N LYS A 234 -8.97 1.51 -46.13
CA LYS A 234 -9.15 2.75 -46.92
C LYS A 234 -8.20 2.81 -48.08
#